data_3fb24118a652a8f96bd32e968517721f
#
_entry.id   3fb24118a652a8f96bd32e968517721f
#
_cell.length_a   1.000
_cell.length_b   1.000
_cell.length_c   1.000
_cell.angle_alpha   90.00
_cell.angle_beta   90.00
_cell.angle_gamma   90.00
#
_symmetry.space_group_name_H-M   'P 1'
#
loop_
_entity.id
_entity.type
_entity.pdbx_description
1 polymer ?
#
loop_
_entity_poly.entity_id
_entity_poly.type
_entity_poly.pdbx_seq_one_letter_code
_entity_poly.pdbx_strand_id
1 'polypeptide(L)'
;QEKRNSILKDLKNLLIWISIALIIRWQVIEPRWIPSGSMLPTLQIQDKILVEKVTPKITSKSNLSKLKNKIVVFNVPEQLINAGYEADTALIKRVIGIPGDKVEVRDGNLYLNDIAQKNYVFDKNINYSMGPFIVPEESLWVMGDNRNNSMDSHIWGFLPYEKVIGKAIFRYWPFNKIGPIRFPALNNLD
;
A
#
# COMPACT_ATOMS: atom_id res chain seq x y z
N GLN A 1 -13.68 -13.16 -51.23
CA GLN A 1 -13.04 -14.07 -50.25
C GLN A 1 -11.89 -13.38 -49.50
N GLU A 2 -11.01 -12.66 -50.19
CA GLU A 2 -9.87 -11.95 -49.55
C GLU A 2 -10.27 -10.93 -48.49
N LYS A 3 -11.27 -10.07 -48.77
CA LYS A 3 -11.76 -9.06 -47.83
C LYS A 3 -12.36 -9.71 -46.56
N ARG A 4 -13.02 -10.85 -46.66
CA ARG A 4 -13.57 -11.61 -45.53
C ARG A 4 -12.44 -12.21 -44.67
N ASN A 5 -11.39 -12.73 -45.29
CA ASN A 5 -10.25 -13.29 -44.59
C ASN A 5 -9.45 -12.21 -43.87
N SER A 6 -9.31 -11.00 -44.45
CA SER A 6 -8.67 -9.83 -43.78
C SER A 6 -9.48 -9.43 -42.54
N ILE A 7 -10.79 -9.27 -42.64
CA ILE A 7 -11.66 -8.91 -41.51
C ILE A 7 -11.56 -9.95 -40.37
N LEU A 8 -11.57 -11.24 -40.71
CA LEU A 8 -11.43 -12.31 -39.72
C LEU A 8 -10.07 -12.27 -39.00
N LYS A 9 -9.00 -11.96 -39.74
CA LYS A 9 -7.66 -11.79 -39.16
C LYS A 9 -7.58 -10.59 -38.20
N ASP A 10 -8.17 -9.46 -38.61
CA ASP A 10 -8.20 -8.24 -37.78
C ASP A 10 -9.03 -8.46 -36.52
N LEU A 11 -10.19 -9.13 -36.61
CA LEU A 11 -11.02 -9.49 -35.47
C LEU A 11 -10.28 -10.44 -34.50
N LYS A 12 -9.59 -11.44 -35.03
CA LYS A 12 -8.74 -12.34 -34.22
C LYS A 12 -7.66 -11.58 -33.47
N ASN A 13 -6.96 -10.68 -34.15
CA ASN A 13 -5.94 -9.84 -33.52
C ASN A 13 -6.53 -8.96 -32.42
N LEU A 14 -7.67 -8.32 -32.67
CA LEU A 14 -8.37 -7.52 -31.68
C LEU A 14 -8.74 -8.33 -30.44
N LEU A 15 -9.28 -9.54 -30.61
CA LEU A 15 -9.62 -10.43 -29.49
C LEU A 15 -8.39 -10.84 -28.70
N ILE A 16 -7.25 -11.08 -29.34
CA ILE A 16 -5.98 -11.38 -28.65
C ILE A 16 -5.56 -10.20 -27.79
N TRP A 17 -5.57 -8.98 -28.34
CA TRP A 17 -5.18 -7.78 -27.58
C TRP A 17 -6.12 -7.50 -26.41
N ILE A 18 -7.43 -7.68 -26.60
CA ILE A 18 -8.41 -7.57 -25.51
C ILE A 18 -8.13 -8.61 -24.42
N SER A 19 -7.86 -9.86 -24.79
CA SER A 19 -7.53 -10.91 -23.83
C SER A 19 -6.27 -10.61 -23.04
N ILE A 20 -5.22 -10.13 -23.71
CA ILE A 20 -3.97 -9.69 -23.05
C ILE A 20 -4.25 -8.54 -22.09
N ALA A 21 -5.01 -7.53 -22.50
CA ALA A 21 -5.37 -6.40 -21.66
C ALA A 21 -6.17 -6.82 -20.41
N LEU A 22 -7.10 -7.76 -20.56
CA LEU A 22 -7.86 -8.30 -19.43
C LEU A 22 -6.98 -9.11 -18.46
N ILE A 23 -6.04 -9.91 -18.98
CA ILE A 23 -5.09 -10.65 -18.15
C ILE A 23 -4.18 -9.68 -17.37
N ILE A 24 -3.65 -8.66 -18.03
CA ILE A 24 -2.83 -7.63 -17.39
C ILE A 24 -3.64 -6.93 -16.30
N ARG A 25 -4.86 -6.51 -16.60
CA ARG A 25 -5.75 -5.88 -15.62
C ARG A 25 -6.00 -6.77 -14.41
N TRP A 26 -6.20 -8.04 -14.61
CA TRP A 26 -6.56 -8.96 -13.53
C TRP A 26 -5.35 -9.39 -12.69
N GLN A 27 -4.20 -9.65 -13.31
CA GLN A 27 -3.03 -10.24 -12.66
C GLN A 27 -1.97 -9.23 -12.22
N VAL A 28 -1.84 -8.12 -12.94
CA VAL A 28 -0.71 -7.19 -12.78
C VAL A 28 -1.12 -5.88 -12.13
N ILE A 29 -2.19 -5.27 -12.57
CA ILE A 29 -2.61 -3.93 -12.14
C ILE A 29 -4.10 -3.94 -11.78
N GLU A 30 -4.41 -3.37 -10.63
CA GLU A 30 -5.77 -3.23 -10.14
C GLU A 30 -6.10 -1.77 -9.83
N PRO A 31 -7.16 -1.18 -10.44
CA PRO A 31 -7.63 0.15 -10.07
C PRO A 31 -8.36 0.09 -8.72
N ARG A 32 -8.05 1.05 -7.85
CA ARG A 32 -8.70 1.24 -6.55
C ARG A 32 -9.06 2.72 -6.34
N TRP A 33 -10.03 2.98 -5.51
CA TRP A 33 -10.38 4.31 -5.04
C TRP A 33 -10.16 4.42 -3.54
N ILE A 34 -9.90 5.63 -3.05
CA ILE A 34 -9.56 5.90 -1.65
C ILE A 34 -10.82 6.34 -0.91
N PRO A 35 -11.37 5.52 0.01
CA PRO A 35 -12.61 5.82 0.70
C PRO A 35 -12.43 6.66 1.97
N SER A 36 -11.22 6.73 2.53
CA SER A 36 -10.98 7.34 3.85
C SER A 36 -9.79 8.28 3.88
N GLY A 37 -9.74 9.14 4.90
CA GLY A 37 -8.67 10.12 5.10
C GLY A 37 -7.45 9.61 5.84
N SER A 38 -7.31 8.30 6.08
CA SER A 38 -6.19 7.75 6.86
C SER A 38 -4.82 7.91 6.21
N MET A 39 -4.80 8.17 4.88
CA MET A 39 -3.58 8.40 4.11
C MET A 39 -3.35 9.86 3.73
N LEU A 40 -4.11 10.79 4.33
CA LEU A 40 -3.87 12.22 4.16
C LEU A 40 -2.48 12.59 4.72
N PRO A 41 -1.81 13.56 4.10
CA PRO A 41 -2.16 14.29 2.88
C PRO A 41 -1.74 13.59 1.58
N THR A 42 -1.05 12.45 1.66
CA THR A 42 -0.47 11.75 0.49
C THR A 42 -1.55 11.29 -0.49
N LEU A 43 -2.60 10.65 0.02
CA LEU A 43 -3.77 10.25 -0.75
C LEU A 43 -5.00 10.90 -0.16
N GLN A 44 -5.81 11.49 -1.02
CA GLN A 44 -7.06 12.14 -0.63
C GLN A 44 -8.26 11.21 -0.84
N ILE A 45 -9.33 11.48 -0.11
CA ILE A 45 -10.61 10.79 -0.32
C ILE A 45 -11.03 11.00 -1.78
N GLN A 46 -11.52 9.92 -2.42
CA GLN A 46 -11.91 9.85 -3.84
C GLN A 46 -10.73 9.85 -4.84
N ASP A 47 -9.47 9.91 -4.40
CA ASP A 47 -8.36 9.62 -5.31
C ASP A 47 -8.56 8.23 -5.94
N LYS A 48 -8.25 8.11 -7.24
CA LYS A 48 -8.22 6.82 -7.93
C LYS A 48 -6.78 6.47 -8.26
N ILE A 49 -6.37 5.28 -7.86
CA ILE A 49 -5.00 4.81 -7.93
C ILE A 49 -4.90 3.48 -8.65
N LEU A 50 -3.70 3.20 -9.16
CA LEU A 50 -3.32 1.89 -9.68
C LEU A 50 -2.48 1.17 -8.63
N VAL A 51 -2.86 -0.07 -8.37
CA VAL A 51 -2.20 -0.98 -7.45
C VAL A 51 -1.51 -2.07 -8.25
N GLU A 52 -0.21 -2.18 -8.11
CA GLU A 52 0.62 -3.19 -8.74
C GLU A 52 0.65 -4.43 -7.86
N LYS A 53 0.34 -5.61 -8.42
CA LYS A 53 0.16 -6.87 -7.69
C LYS A 53 1.32 -7.87 -7.87
N VAL A 54 2.29 -7.54 -8.69
CA VAL A 54 3.40 -8.44 -9.01
C VAL A 54 4.47 -8.43 -7.92
N THR A 55 4.86 -7.23 -7.46
CA THR A 55 5.91 -7.08 -6.44
C THR A 55 5.65 -7.93 -5.19
N PRO A 56 4.47 -7.91 -4.55
CA PRO A 56 4.23 -8.76 -3.39
C PRO A 56 4.31 -10.26 -3.71
N LYS A 57 3.84 -10.68 -4.88
CA LYS A 57 3.84 -12.09 -5.27
C LYS A 57 5.24 -12.66 -5.52
N ILE A 58 6.15 -11.86 -6.08
CA ILE A 58 7.52 -12.28 -6.43
C ILE A 58 8.54 -11.93 -5.34
N THR A 59 8.18 -11.07 -4.39
CA THR A 59 9.06 -10.72 -3.28
C THR A 59 9.16 -11.92 -2.35
N SER A 60 10.34 -12.50 -2.27
CA SER A 60 10.61 -13.53 -1.25
C SER A 60 10.45 -12.94 0.15
N LYS A 61 10.00 -13.75 1.11
CA LYS A 61 9.88 -13.39 2.53
C LYS A 61 11.18 -12.78 3.08
N SER A 62 12.32 -13.19 2.55
CA SER A 62 13.64 -12.65 2.89
C SER A 62 13.95 -11.26 2.29
N ASN A 63 13.11 -10.73 1.41
CA ASN A 63 13.39 -9.47 0.69
C ASN A 63 12.28 -8.44 0.83
N LEU A 64 11.65 -8.37 2.01
CA LEU A 64 10.58 -7.41 2.31
C LEU A 64 11.08 -5.95 2.36
N SER A 65 12.40 -5.73 2.36
CA SER A 65 13.02 -4.40 2.29
C SER A 65 12.52 -3.56 1.10
N LYS A 66 12.15 -4.20 -0.02
CA LYS A 66 11.56 -3.53 -1.18
C LYS A 66 10.21 -2.86 -0.91
N LEU A 67 9.52 -3.27 0.15
CA LEU A 67 8.25 -2.68 0.55
C LEU A 67 8.40 -1.56 1.58
N LYS A 68 9.56 -1.43 2.22
CA LYS A 68 9.81 -0.38 3.22
C LYS A 68 9.49 0.99 2.62
N ASN A 69 8.74 1.79 3.37
CA ASN A 69 8.24 3.10 2.96
C ASN A 69 7.26 3.12 1.75
N LYS A 70 6.82 1.96 1.25
CA LYS A 70 5.82 1.90 0.17
C LYS A 70 4.41 1.89 0.77
N ILE A 71 3.45 2.38 -0.01
CA ILE A 71 2.03 2.29 0.32
C ILE A 71 1.52 0.96 -0.23
N VAL A 72 0.97 0.14 0.64
CA VAL A 72 0.42 -1.17 0.30
C VAL A 72 -1.08 -1.21 0.51
N VAL A 73 -1.75 -1.98 -0.35
CA VAL A 73 -3.14 -2.39 -0.20
C VAL A 73 -3.14 -3.83 0.28
N PHE A 74 -3.95 -4.13 1.27
CA PHE A 74 -3.98 -5.45 1.91
C PHE A 74 -5.39 -5.80 2.38
N ASN A 75 -5.69 -7.09 2.50
CA ASN A 75 -6.92 -7.57 3.10
C ASN A 75 -6.92 -7.33 4.60
N VAL A 76 -8.09 -7.06 5.15
CA VAL A 76 -8.30 -6.88 6.58
C VAL A 76 -7.65 -8.01 7.38
N PRO A 77 -6.80 -7.71 8.39
CA PRO A 77 -6.28 -8.72 9.29
C PRO A 77 -7.36 -9.26 10.24
N GLU A 78 -7.14 -10.47 10.78
CA GLU A 78 -8.14 -11.18 11.60
C GLU A 78 -8.61 -10.38 12.82
N GLN A 79 -7.73 -9.60 13.41
CA GLN A 79 -8.06 -8.73 14.55
C GLN A 79 -9.19 -7.75 14.22
N LEU A 80 -9.21 -7.21 13.01
CA LEU A 80 -10.25 -6.29 12.56
C LEU A 80 -11.52 -7.04 12.12
N ILE A 81 -11.40 -8.24 11.56
CA ILE A 81 -12.57 -9.10 11.27
C ILE A 81 -13.29 -9.41 12.57
N ASN A 82 -12.57 -9.76 13.63
CA ASN A 82 -13.13 -10.00 14.96
C ASN A 82 -13.73 -8.74 15.58
N ALA A 83 -13.30 -7.55 15.16
CA ALA A 83 -13.87 -6.26 15.55
C ALA A 83 -15.04 -5.80 14.64
N GLY A 84 -15.52 -6.66 13.73
CA GLY A 84 -16.71 -6.42 12.90
C GLY A 84 -16.46 -5.87 11.51
N TYR A 85 -15.21 -5.85 11.04
CA TYR A 85 -14.92 -5.52 9.64
C TYR A 85 -15.27 -6.70 8.73
N GLU A 86 -15.78 -6.41 7.53
CA GLU A 86 -16.01 -7.43 6.51
C GLU A 86 -14.68 -7.99 5.98
N ALA A 87 -14.58 -9.30 5.82
CA ALA A 87 -13.35 -10.00 5.47
C ALA A 87 -12.78 -9.64 4.08
N ASP A 88 -13.64 -9.17 3.16
CA ASP A 88 -13.28 -8.73 1.82
C ASP A 88 -12.88 -7.23 1.75
N THR A 89 -12.96 -6.53 2.88
CA THR A 89 -12.53 -5.13 2.98
C THR A 89 -11.03 -5.03 2.72
N ALA A 90 -10.65 -4.14 1.81
CA ALA A 90 -9.24 -3.82 1.57
C ALA A 90 -8.86 -2.50 2.24
N LEU A 91 -7.75 -2.51 2.94
CA LEU A 91 -7.16 -1.35 3.59
C LEU A 91 -5.91 -0.87 2.85
N ILE A 92 -5.57 0.40 3.06
CA ILE A 92 -4.38 1.01 2.48
C ILE A 92 -3.58 1.74 3.55
N LYS A 93 -2.27 1.41 3.68
CA LYS A 93 -1.36 2.01 4.67
C LYS A 93 0.07 2.05 4.12
N ARG A 94 0.93 2.78 4.80
CA ARG A 94 2.37 2.82 4.52
C ARG A 94 3.12 1.79 5.36
N VAL A 95 4.03 1.05 4.73
CA VAL A 95 4.96 0.15 5.42
C VAL A 95 6.03 0.99 6.13
N ILE A 96 6.04 0.94 7.44
CA ILE A 96 7.02 1.64 8.29
C ILE A 96 8.13 0.69 8.72
N GLY A 97 7.76 -0.50 9.22
CA GLY A 97 8.69 -1.52 9.68
C GLY A 97 8.57 -2.82 8.88
N ILE A 98 9.69 -3.46 8.68
CA ILE A 98 9.86 -4.78 8.07
C ILE A 98 10.45 -5.73 9.13
N PRO A 99 10.49 -7.06 8.90
CA PRO A 99 11.06 -8.01 9.87
C PRO A 99 12.40 -7.57 10.45
N GLY A 100 12.51 -7.63 11.78
CA GLY A 100 13.68 -7.21 12.54
C GLY A 100 13.73 -5.72 12.88
N ASP A 101 12.94 -4.87 12.23
CA ASP A 101 12.88 -3.43 12.59
C ASP A 101 12.23 -3.25 13.97
N LYS A 102 12.80 -2.37 14.77
CA LYS A 102 12.25 -1.87 16.04
C LYS A 102 11.46 -0.59 15.77
N VAL A 103 10.18 -0.60 16.09
CA VAL A 103 9.25 0.53 15.87
C VAL A 103 8.76 1.04 17.22
N GLU A 104 8.85 2.35 17.43
CA GLU A 104 8.42 3.01 18.65
C GLU A 104 7.85 4.39 18.33
N VAL A 105 6.84 4.82 19.08
CA VAL A 105 6.39 6.22 19.12
C VAL A 105 6.56 6.73 20.53
N ARG A 106 7.37 7.76 20.69
CA ARG A 106 7.56 8.46 21.96
C ARG A 106 7.75 9.96 21.72
N ASP A 107 7.34 10.77 22.65
CA ASP A 107 7.48 12.24 22.62
C ASP A 107 6.96 12.86 21.30
N GLY A 108 5.87 12.30 20.76
CA GLY A 108 5.26 12.76 19.51
C GLY A 108 5.99 12.37 18.23
N ASN A 109 7.07 11.58 18.31
CA ASN A 109 7.90 11.19 17.19
C ASN A 109 7.90 9.68 16.95
N LEU A 110 8.00 9.30 15.68
CA LEU A 110 8.22 7.92 15.27
C LEU A 110 9.72 7.62 15.28
N TYR A 111 10.10 6.53 15.92
CA TYR A 111 11.46 5.98 15.91
C TYR A 111 11.46 4.65 15.16
N LEU A 112 12.48 4.48 14.33
CA LEU A 112 12.76 3.24 13.63
C LEU A 112 14.22 2.85 13.92
N ASN A 113 14.41 1.72 14.58
CA ASN A 113 15.74 1.26 15.03
C ASN A 113 16.47 2.33 15.89
N ASP A 114 15.75 2.93 16.83
CA ASP A 114 16.17 4.01 17.72
C ASP A 114 16.47 5.36 17.03
N ILE A 115 16.28 5.46 15.72
CA ILE A 115 16.50 6.67 14.95
C ILE A 115 15.17 7.38 14.74
N ALA A 116 15.08 8.64 15.18
CA ALA A 116 13.90 9.47 14.95
C ALA A 116 13.67 9.67 13.44
N GLN A 117 12.45 9.41 13.01
CA GLN A 117 12.07 9.55 11.60
C GLN A 117 11.47 10.92 11.34
N LYS A 118 12.07 11.67 10.43
CA LYS A 118 11.52 12.95 10.01
C LYS A 118 10.16 12.74 9.37
N ASN A 119 9.15 13.37 9.92
CA ASN A 119 7.79 13.21 9.45
C ASN A 119 7.53 14.16 8.27
N TYR A 120 8.02 13.82 7.06
CA TYR A 120 7.81 14.63 5.87
C TYR A 120 6.34 14.72 5.39
N VAL A 121 5.51 13.85 5.92
CA VAL A 121 4.11 13.73 5.48
C VAL A 121 3.18 14.49 6.41
N PHE A 122 3.57 14.65 7.68
CA PHE A 122 2.75 15.27 8.72
C PHE A 122 3.54 16.27 9.56
N ASP A 123 3.09 17.50 9.56
CA ASP A 123 3.64 18.60 10.38
C ASP A 123 3.14 18.57 11.84
N LYS A 124 2.47 17.47 12.23
CA LYS A 124 1.86 17.34 13.57
C LYS A 124 2.53 16.22 14.35
N ASN A 125 2.80 16.49 15.61
CA ASN A 125 3.23 15.47 16.56
C ASN A 125 2.19 14.35 16.67
N ILE A 126 2.66 13.14 16.82
CA ILE A 126 1.83 11.97 17.08
C ILE A 126 1.33 12.09 18.52
N ASN A 127 0.00 11.98 18.73
CA ASN A 127 -0.63 12.25 20.03
C ASN A 127 -0.79 11.00 20.92
N TYR A 128 -0.09 9.92 20.57
CA TYR A 128 -0.03 8.68 21.34
C TYR A 128 1.41 8.19 21.46
N SER A 129 1.63 7.28 22.42
CA SER A 129 2.91 6.56 22.56
C SER A 129 2.67 5.07 22.40
N MET A 130 3.63 4.35 21.82
CA MET A 130 3.55 2.90 21.62
C MET A 130 4.94 2.27 21.53
N GLY A 131 5.02 1.00 21.85
CA GLY A 131 6.23 0.19 21.69
C GLY A 131 7.23 0.36 22.86
N PRO A 132 8.50 0.00 22.62
CA PRO A 132 9.04 -0.48 21.34
C PRO A 132 8.52 -1.88 20.97
N PHE A 133 8.27 -2.08 19.68
CA PHE A 133 7.89 -3.37 19.10
C PHE A 133 8.92 -3.81 18.05
N ILE A 134 9.32 -5.07 18.08
CA ILE A 134 10.15 -5.67 17.02
C ILE A 134 9.23 -6.38 16.04
N VAL A 135 9.34 -6.03 14.77
CA VAL A 135 8.52 -6.63 13.71
C VAL A 135 8.91 -8.09 13.52
N PRO A 136 7.96 -9.04 13.71
CA PRO A 136 8.23 -10.45 13.53
C PRO A 136 8.53 -10.82 12.07
N GLU A 137 9.10 -12.00 11.87
CA GLU A 137 9.22 -12.60 10.55
C GLU A 137 7.86 -12.70 9.86
N GLU A 138 7.85 -12.58 8.54
CA GLU A 138 6.64 -12.65 7.70
C GLU A 138 5.58 -11.61 8.01
N SER A 139 5.92 -10.56 8.75
CA SER A 139 5.01 -9.48 9.12
C SER A 139 5.53 -8.12 8.72
N LEU A 140 4.63 -7.15 8.66
CA LEU A 140 4.93 -5.75 8.42
C LEU A 140 4.32 -4.90 9.53
N TRP A 141 4.96 -3.77 9.83
CA TRP A 141 4.34 -2.70 10.59
C TRP A 141 3.88 -1.62 9.63
N VAL A 142 2.58 -1.38 9.60
CA VAL A 142 1.98 -0.42 8.67
C VAL A 142 1.26 0.69 9.42
N MET A 143 1.41 1.93 8.94
CA MET A 143 0.76 3.10 9.53
C MET A 143 0.12 3.98 8.45
N GLY A 144 -0.99 4.62 8.81
CA GLY A 144 -1.54 5.69 7.98
C GLY A 144 -0.65 6.91 7.98
N ASP A 145 -0.62 7.64 6.87
CA ASP A 145 0.09 8.92 6.82
C ASP A 145 -0.59 9.96 7.73
N ASN A 146 -1.90 9.85 7.92
CA ASN A 146 -2.66 10.59 8.94
C ASN A 146 -2.53 9.91 10.31
N ARG A 147 -1.36 10.04 10.95
CA ARG A 147 -0.93 9.34 12.15
C ARG A 147 -1.96 9.33 13.28
N ASN A 148 -2.59 10.47 13.53
CA ASN A 148 -3.52 10.67 14.63
C ASN A 148 -4.98 10.25 14.27
N ASN A 149 -5.23 9.89 13.00
CA ASN A 149 -6.56 9.49 12.54
C ASN A 149 -6.45 8.30 11.57
N SER A 150 -5.91 7.20 12.04
CA SER A 150 -5.71 6.00 11.26
C SER A 150 -5.91 4.75 12.12
N MET A 151 -6.74 3.84 11.66
CA MET A 151 -6.86 2.49 12.19
C MET A 151 -5.77 1.63 11.52
N ASP A 152 -4.64 1.43 12.20
CA ASP A 152 -3.46 0.76 11.65
C ASP A 152 -2.72 -0.06 12.72
N SER A 153 -1.48 -0.46 12.45
CA SER A 153 -0.71 -1.36 13.32
C SER A 153 -0.59 -0.89 14.76
N HIS A 154 -0.67 0.43 15.05
CA HIS A 154 -0.60 0.91 16.43
C HIS A 154 -1.82 0.48 17.26
N ILE A 155 -2.93 0.08 16.62
CA ILE A 155 -4.16 -0.38 17.27
C ILE A 155 -4.29 -1.91 17.19
N TRP A 156 -4.09 -2.51 16.00
CA TRP A 156 -4.36 -3.93 15.77
C TRP A 156 -3.11 -4.79 15.62
N GLY A 157 -1.89 -4.21 15.65
CA GLY A 157 -0.64 -4.96 15.64
C GLY A 157 -0.05 -5.22 14.26
N PHE A 158 0.62 -6.36 14.10
CA PHE A 158 1.38 -6.70 12.91
C PHE A 158 0.49 -7.17 11.77
N LEU A 159 0.81 -6.72 10.55
CA LEU A 159 0.18 -7.17 9.31
C LEU A 159 0.90 -8.41 8.78
N PRO A 160 0.26 -9.58 8.71
CA PRO A 160 0.83 -10.72 8.01
C PRO A 160 1.09 -10.38 6.53
N TYR A 161 2.29 -10.70 6.05
CA TYR A 161 2.68 -10.38 4.67
C TYR A 161 1.76 -10.98 3.61
N GLU A 162 1.24 -12.16 3.87
CA GLU A 162 0.29 -12.87 2.98
C GLU A 162 -1.01 -12.09 2.69
N LYS A 163 -1.37 -11.15 3.58
CA LYS A 163 -2.54 -10.28 3.40
C LYS A 163 -2.29 -9.16 2.39
N VAL A 164 -1.03 -8.92 1.97
CA VAL A 164 -0.70 -7.84 1.03
C VAL A 164 -1.17 -8.19 -0.38
N ILE A 165 -2.08 -7.39 -0.91
CA ILE A 165 -2.62 -7.51 -2.27
C ILE A 165 -1.65 -6.88 -3.29
N GLY A 166 -1.16 -5.67 -3.00
CA GLY A 166 -0.33 -4.94 -3.94
C GLY A 166 0.23 -3.63 -3.40
N LYS A 167 1.02 -2.98 -4.22
CA LYS A 167 1.66 -1.70 -3.95
C LYS A 167 0.99 -0.60 -4.77
N ALA A 168 0.59 0.49 -4.14
CA ALA A 168 0.08 1.67 -4.82
C ALA A 168 1.23 2.37 -5.57
N ILE A 169 1.08 2.57 -6.87
CA ILE A 169 2.17 3.07 -7.72
C ILE A 169 1.85 4.37 -8.44
N PHE A 170 0.59 4.59 -8.80
CA PHE A 170 0.21 5.69 -9.66
C PHE A 170 -1.17 6.20 -9.29
N ARG A 171 -1.37 7.54 -9.30
CA ARG A 171 -2.67 8.19 -9.19
C ARG A 171 -3.11 8.64 -10.57
N TYR A 172 -4.31 8.22 -11.00
CA TYR A 172 -4.86 8.60 -12.30
C TYR A 172 -6.08 9.54 -12.20
N TRP A 173 -6.54 9.83 -11.00
CA TRP A 173 -7.59 10.80 -10.72
C TRP A 173 -7.39 11.43 -9.34
N PRO A 174 -7.66 12.72 -9.14
CA PRO A 174 -8.15 13.73 -10.12
C PRO A 174 -7.07 14.15 -11.11
N PHE A 175 -7.48 14.66 -12.26
CA PHE A 175 -6.58 15.00 -13.38
C PHE A 175 -5.46 15.98 -13.01
N ASN A 176 -5.73 16.95 -12.12
CA ASN A 176 -4.73 17.91 -11.65
C ASN A 176 -3.67 17.30 -10.71
N LYS A 177 -3.80 16.02 -10.34
CA LYS A 177 -2.88 15.29 -9.46
C LYS A 177 -2.39 13.97 -10.06
N ILE A 178 -2.56 13.80 -11.39
CA ILE A 178 -2.06 12.59 -12.08
C ILE A 178 -0.55 12.49 -11.92
N GLY A 179 -0.09 11.28 -11.59
CA GLY A 179 1.34 10.98 -11.51
C GLY A 179 1.68 9.81 -10.61
N PRO A 180 2.96 9.45 -10.57
CA PRO A 180 3.44 8.42 -9.68
C PRO A 180 3.23 8.82 -8.22
N ILE A 181 2.85 7.85 -7.38
CA ILE A 181 2.76 8.07 -5.95
C ILE A 181 4.19 8.15 -5.42
N ARG A 182 4.58 9.36 -4.99
CA ARG A 182 5.93 9.60 -4.47
C ARG A 182 6.04 9.07 -3.04
N PHE A 183 7.18 8.47 -2.77
CA PHE A 183 7.54 7.96 -1.45
C PHE A 183 8.72 8.80 -0.95
N PRO A 184 8.48 9.81 -0.10
CA PRO A 184 9.60 10.51 0.52
C PRO A 184 10.46 9.48 1.26
N ALA A 185 11.77 9.59 1.12
CA ALA A 185 12.67 8.73 1.87
C ALA A 185 12.40 8.92 3.38
N LEU A 186 12.43 7.83 4.14
CA LEU A 186 12.55 7.91 5.59
C LEU A 186 14.00 8.35 5.84
N ASN A 187 14.22 9.64 6.04
CA ASN A 187 15.54 10.18 6.34
C ASN A 187 15.63 10.41 7.83
N ASN A 188 16.80 10.12 8.38
CA ASN A 188 17.14 10.38 9.77
C ASN A 188 17.04 11.89 10.05
N LEU A 189 16.64 12.24 11.24
CA LEU A 189 16.90 13.56 11.80
C LEU A 189 18.40 13.59 12.10
N ASP A 190 19.18 14.36 11.32
CA ASP A 190 20.54 14.73 11.69
C ASP A 190 20.53 15.69 12.89
#